data_a20bed832cc91612400422f7c9e5011f
#
_entry.id   a20bed832cc91612400422f7c9e5011f
#
_cell.length_a   1.000
_cell.length_b   1.000
_cell.length_c   1.000
_cell.angle_alpha   90.00
_cell.angle_beta   90.00
_cell.angle_gamma   90.00
#
_symmetry.space_group_name_H-M   'P 1'
#
loop_
_entity.id
_entity.type
_entity.pdbx_description
1 polymer ?
#
loop_
_entity_poly.entity_id
_entity_poly.type
_entity_poly.pdbx_seq_one_letter_code
_entity_poly.pdbx_strand_id
1 'polypeptide(L)'
;MTAKSGSDEQMLHDLAQRLLSHPHPEGPTSAELFLRRLPESLALELPLPPASKLLGGALHSRRQRPTFMEAVFDAERGPEEAVASYEKVLAEHGWSAFEQFGGMGGGFVPGGMGIGRSFRHGDEGPVLMVAATIREAKQTDLRLRLDWEIIRHLPEMRMHGRPEGAERMPALHPPEGIPLRGGGGGGGGGSWHSEASLETDLSVAELQSHFAMQLERGGWKRVAGSSDDVVAWSSWQLPGEGGWHGILLVLAARPGERFLYLRIEANDPRDGGRHISSVSSYRG
;
A
#
# COMPACT_ATOMS: atom_id res chain seq x y z
N MET A 1 -1.15 -16.00 43.48
CA MET A 1 -1.84 -16.28 42.20
C MET A 1 -1.05 -15.70 41.02
N THR A 2 0.15 -16.18 40.71
CA THR A 2 1.08 -15.56 39.72
C THR A 2 1.67 -16.56 38.71
N ALA A 3 1.16 -17.78 38.61
CA ALA A 3 1.69 -18.80 37.70
C ALA A 3 0.99 -18.91 36.33
N LYS A 4 -0.08 -18.13 36.09
CA LYS A 4 -0.86 -18.18 34.83
C LYS A 4 -0.29 -17.31 33.70
N SER A 5 0.51 -16.28 34.02
CA SER A 5 1.00 -15.29 33.04
C SER A 5 1.96 -15.90 32.01
N GLY A 6 2.91 -16.73 32.43
CA GLY A 6 3.92 -17.26 31.50
C GLY A 6 3.41 -18.30 30.50
N SER A 7 2.34 -19.04 30.86
CA SER A 7 1.73 -20.01 29.93
C SER A 7 0.94 -19.33 28.81
N ASP A 8 0.24 -18.22 29.13
CA ASP A 8 -0.57 -17.50 28.16
C ASP A 8 0.33 -16.70 27.17
N GLU A 9 1.43 -16.11 27.65
CA GLU A 9 2.41 -15.43 26.82
C GLU A 9 3.08 -16.38 25.83
N GLN A 10 3.49 -17.56 26.29
CA GLN A 10 4.07 -18.58 25.41
C GLN A 10 3.07 -19.06 24.38
N MET A 11 1.81 -19.26 24.76
CA MET A 11 0.75 -19.68 23.85
C MET A 11 0.45 -18.60 22.81
N LEU A 12 0.43 -17.32 23.16
CA LEU A 12 0.28 -16.20 22.24
C LEU A 12 1.46 -16.12 21.26
N HIS A 13 2.67 -16.34 21.74
CA HIS A 13 3.86 -16.36 20.90
C HIS A 13 3.79 -17.51 19.86
N ASP A 14 3.47 -18.72 20.30
CA ASP A 14 3.33 -19.90 19.45
C ASP A 14 2.20 -19.71 18.40
N LEU A 15 1.08 -19.13 18.83
CA LEU A 15 -0.03 -18.80 17.94
C LEU A 15 0.39 -17.77 16.88
N ALA A 16 1.07 -16.71 17.28
CA ALA A 16 1.54 -15.68 16.37
C ALA A 16 2.54 -16.24 15.35
N GLN A 17 3.49 -17.08 15.78
CA GLN A 17 4.39 -17.76 14.86
C GLN A 17 3.65 -18.63 13.84
N ARG A 18 2.66 -19.38 14.26
CA ARG A 18 1.86 -20.23 13.36
C ARG A 18 1.01 -19.42 12.38
N LEU A 19 0.43 -18.30 12.83
CA LEU A 19 -0.34 -17.42 11.97
C LEU A 19 0.51 -16.73 10.91
N LEU A 20 1.78 -16.44 11.22
CA LEU A 20 2.74 -15.81 10.31
C LEU A 20 3.48 -16.82 9.42
N SER A 21 3.39 -18.12 9.74
CA SER A 21 3.99 -19.19 8.95
C SER A 21 2.95 -19.78 8.00
N HIS A 22 3.26 -19.84 6.71
CA HIS A 22 2.31 -20.41 5.76
C HIS A 22 2.96 -21.43 4.83
N PRO A 23 2.17 -22.39 4.32
CA PRO A 23 2.62 -23.26 3.26
C PRO A 23 2.87 -22.42 2.00
N HIS A 24 3.99 -22.67 1.33
CA HIS A 24 4.35 -22.05 0.07
C HIS A 24 4.73 -23.13 -0.94
N PRO A 25 4.46 -23.00 -2.26
CA PRO A 25 4.82 -24.01 -3.26
C PRO A 25 6.28 -24.43 -3.25
N GLU A 26 7.18 -23.51 -2.91
CA GLU A 26 8.62 -23.76 -2.81
C GLU A 26 9.10 -24.29 -1.44
N GLY A 27 8.18 -24.60 -0.55
CA GLY A 27 8.43 -25.11 0.80
C GLY A 27 7.86 -24.23 1.89
N PRO A 28 7.68 -24.76 3.11
CA PRO A 28 7.08 -24.02 4.21
C PRO A 28 7.92 -22.80 4.58
N THR A 29 7.25 -21.71 4.87
CA THR A 29 7.85 -20.52 5.47
C THR A 29 7.80 -20.64 7.00
N SER A 30 8.85 -20.20 7.66
CA SER A 30 8.90 -20.04 9.12
C SER A 30 8.99 -18.55 9.46
N ALA A 31 8.43 -18.18 10.60
CA ALA A 31 8.53 -16.83 11.14
C ALA A 31 9.22 -16.88 12.51
N GLU A 32 10.28 -16.09 12.67
CA GLU A 32 10.92 -15.82 13.95
C GLU A 32 10.43 -14.46 14.45
N LEU A 33 9.76 -14.44 15.60
CA LEU A 33 9.31 -13.21 16.23
C LEU A 33 10.42 -12.60 17.08
N PHE A 34 10.55 -11.30 17.04
CA PHE A 34 11.48 -10.54 17.87
C PHE A 34 10.79 -9.33 18.53
N LEU A 35 11.21 -8.99 19.72
CA LEU A 35 10.67 -7.89 20.50
C LEU A 35 11.80 -6.93 20.89
N ARG A 36 11.58 -5.63 20.67
CA ARG A 36 12.42 -4.50 21.09
C ARG A 36 13.87 -4.51 20.59
N ARG A 37 14.28 -5.48 19.81
CA ARG A 37 15.58 -5.58 19.14
C ARG A 37 15.43 -6.25 17.78
N LEU A 38 16.25 -5.87 16.82
CA LEU A 38 16.30 -6.56 15.53
C LEU A 38 16.98 -7.94 15.71
N PRO A 39 16.69 -8.91 14.84
CA PRO A 39 17.35 -10.22 14.86
C PRO A 39 18.86 -10.08 14.66
N GLU A 40 19.64 -10.80 15.44
CA GLU A 40 21.12 -10.86 15.29
C GLU A 40 21.53 -11.55 13.98
N SER A 41 20.64 -12.36 13.42
CA SER A 41 20.81 -13.07 12.14
C SER A 41 20.67 -12.20 10.90
N LEU A 42 20.35 -10.89 11.06
CA LEU A 42 20.34 -9.95 9.94
C LEU A 42 21.75 -9.82 9.35
N ALA A 43 21.91 -10.29 8.11
CA ALA A 43 23.17 -10.18 7.37
C ALA A 43 23.53 -8.76 6.92
N LEU A 44 22.71 -7.77 7.29
CA LEU A 44 22.82 -6.37 6.91
C LEU A 44 22.57 -5.50 8.14
N GLU A 45 23.41 -4.49 8.33
CA GLU A 45 23.16 -3.46 9.32
C GLU A 45 22.03 -2.54 8.84
N LEU A 46 20.88 -2.65 9.49
CA LEU A 46 19.73 -1.77 9.24
C LEU A 46 19.71 -0.68 10.31
N PRO A 47 19.96 0.59 9.94
CA PRO A 47 19.87 1.68 10.90
C PRO A 47 18.45 1.81 11.42
N LEU A 48 18.30 2.16 12.70
CA LEU A 48 16.99 2.39 13.30
C LEU A 48 16.44 3.78 12.94
N PRO A 49 15.12 3.91 12.74
CA PRO A 49 14.51 5.22 12.50
C PRO A 49 14.73 6.17 13.69
N PRO A 50 15.15 7.42 13.47
CA PRO A 50 15.36 8.39 14.54
C PRO A 50 14.09 8.72 15.31
N ALA A 51 14.23 9.00 16.61
CA ALA A 51 13.11 9.34 17.51
C ALA A 51 11.96 8.33 17.41
N SER A 52 12.30 7.05 17.35
CA SER A 52 11.35 5.96 17.31
C SER A 52 11.72 4.85 18.30
N LYS A 53 10.73 4.06 18.69
CA LYS A 53 10.87 2.92 19.57
C LYS A 53 10.44 1.65 18.85
N LEU A 54 11.37 0.72 18.67
CA LEU A 54 11.04 -0.59 18.10
C LEU A 54 10.13 -1.36 19.07
N LEU A 55 8.98 -1.75 18.60
CA LEU A 55 8.06 -2.63 19.32
C LEU A 55 8.43 -4.09 19.11
N GLY A 56 8.71 -4.48 17.88
CA GLY A 56 9.07 -5.82 17.48
C GLY A 56 8.78 -6.07 16.01
N GLY A 57 8.80 -7.35 15.65
CA GLY A 57 8.50 -7.74 14.27
C GLY A 57 8.66 -9.23 14.05
N ALA A 58 8.75 -9.62 12.78
CA ALA A 58 8.94 -10.99 12.36
C ALA A 58 9.98 -11.09 11.24
N LEU A 59 10.88 -12.04 11.35
CA LEU A 59 11.78 -12.44 10.27
C LEU A 59 11.24 -13.72 9.64
N HIS A 60 10.88 -13.61 8.37
CA HIS A 60 10.40 -14.75 7.58
C HIS A 60 11.54 -15.41 6.84
N SER A 61 11.56 -16.72 6.91
CA SER A 61 12.59 -17.54 6.27
C SER A 61 11.96 -18.70 5.50
N ARG A 62 12.61 -19.09 4.41
CA ARG A 62 12.27 -20.27 3.61
C ARG A 62 13.55 -21.07 3.38
N ARG A 63 13.51 -22.38 3.71
CA ARG A 63 14.71 -23.22 3.65
C ARG A 63 15.91 -22.62 4.39
N GLN A 64 15.65 -22.03 5.57
CA GLN A 64 16.64 -21.35 6.42
C GLN A 64 17.30 -20.09 5.80
N ARG A 65 16.73 -19.55 4.75
CA ARG A 65 17.18 -18.28 4.15
C ARG A 65 16.14 -17.20 4.43
N PRO A 66 16.54 -16.03 4.92
CA PRO A 66 15.65 -14.91 5.06
C PRO A 66 15.00 -14.55 3.71
N THR A 67 13.68 -14.36 3.72
CA THR A 67 12.91 -13.89 2.56
C THR A 67 12.52 -12.44 2.73
N PHE A 68 11.93 -12.11 3.86
CA PHE A 68 11.65 -10.73 4.25
C PHE A 68 11.58 -10.60 5.77
N MET A 69 11.74 -9.39 6.25
CA MET A 69 11.54 -9.00 7.65
C MET A 69 10.55 -7.86 7.72
N GLU A 70 9.65 -7.92 8.69
CA GLU A 70 8.77 -6.80 9.03
C GLU A 70 9.07 -6.34 10.45
N ALA A 71 9.13 -5.01 10.65
CA ALA A 71 9.35 -4.40 11.94
C ALA A 71 8.40 -3.21 12.15
N VAL A 72 7.92 -3.06 13.37
CA VAL A 72 6.96 -2.02 13.78
C VAL A 72 7.58 -1.14 14.83
N PHE A 73 7.44 0.17 14.65
CA PHE A 73 7.96 1.20 15.54
C PHE A 73 6.86 2.19 15.92
N ASP A 74 6.93 2.69 17.14
CA ASP A 74 6.24 3.92 17.54
C ASP A 74 7.19 5.09 17.29
N ALA A 75 6.79 6.06 16.47
CA ALA A 75 7.56 7.28 16.24
C ALA A 75 6.84 8.50 16.86
N GLU A 76 7.63 9.40 17.47
CA GLU A 76 7.11 10.61 18.13
C GLU A 76 6.85 11.77 17.15
N ARG A 77 7.22 11.60 15.88
CA ARG A 77 7.09 12.59 14.80
C ARG A 77 5.91 12.27 13.90
N GLY A 78 5.40 13.28 13.21
CA GLY A 78 4.40 13.06 12.16
C GLY A 78 4.94 12.15 11.02
N PRO A 79 4.07 11.47 10.25
CA PRO A 79 4.47 10.50 9.23
C PRO A 79 5.50 11.04 8.23
N GLU A 80 5.28 12.24 7.70
CA GLU A 80 6.19 12.88 6.74
C GLU A 80 7.56 13.13 7.34
N GLU A 81 7.59 13.69 8.55
CA GLU A 81 8.85 13.99 9.24
C GLU A 81 9.59 12.71 9.65
N ALA A 82 8.86 11.67 10.09
CA ALA A 82 9.43 10.38 10.43
C ALA A 82 10.11 9.73 9.22
N VAL A 83 9.42 9.68 8.06
CA VAL A 83 9.98 9.12 6.83
C VAL A 83 11.14 9.97 6.32
N ALA A 84 11.01 11.30 6.25
CA ALA A 84 12.08 12.17 5.76
C ALA A 84 13.34 12.15 6.66
N SER A 85 13.17 12.03 7.98
CA SER A 85 14.30 11.88 8.89
C SER A 85 15.00 10.54 8.74
N TYR A 86 14.23 9.47 8.50
CA TYR A 86 14.78 8.14 8.30
C TYR A 86 15.49 8.02 6.95
N GLU A 87 14.95 8.63 5.90
CA GLU A 87 15.59 8.69 4.56
C GLU A 87 17.02 9.26 4.65
N LYS A 88 17.25 10.32 5.44
CA LYS A 88 18.58 10.87 5.65
C LYS A 88 19.53 9.85 6.28
N VAL A 89 19.09 9.18 7.34
CA VAL A 89 19.88 8.13 8.00
C VAL A 89 20.16 6.96 7.06
N LEU A 90 19.18 6.54 6.27
CA LEU A 90 19.34 5.49 5.28
C LEU A 90 20.39 5.87 4.22
N ALA A 91 20.36 7.11 3.73
CA ALA A 91 21.34 7.59 2.74
C ALA A 91 22.78 7.55 3.28
N GLU A 92 23.00 7.89 4.56
CA GLU A 92 24.30 7.79 5.23
C GLU A 92 24.83 6.36 5.35
N HIS A 93 23.92 5.36 5.28
CA HIS A 93 24.24 3.93 5.39
C HIS A 93 24.14 3.19 4.04
N GLY A 94 24.28 3.90 2.92
CA GLY A 94 24.36 3.30 1.59
C GLY A 94 23.03 2.86 0.98
N TRP A 95 21.91 3.36 1.52
CA TRP A 95 20.60 3.17 0.92
C TRP A 95 20.28 4.32 -0.03
N SER A 96 19.70 4.03 -1.16
CA SER A 96 19.20 5.00 -2.13
C SER A 96 17.70 4.85 -2.35
N ALA A 97 17.03 5.95 -2.66
CA ALA A 97 15.61 5.90 -3.03
C ALA A 97 15.41 4.94 -4.20
N PHE A 98 14.38 4.10 -4.10
CA PHE A 98 14.07 3.07 -5.07
C PHE A 98 12.67 3.29 -5.64
N GLU A 99 12.61 4.00 -6.74
CA GLU A 99 11.35 4.43 -7.35
C GLU A 99 10.61 3.33 -8.13
N GLN A 100 11.18 2.15 -8.31
CA GLN A 100 10.56 1.08 -9.10
C GLN A 100 9.27 0.52 -8.52
N PHE A 101 9.05 0.72 -7.24
CA PHE A 101 7.76 0.59 -6.60
C PHE A 101 7.08 1.94 -6.40
N GLY A 102 7.51 2.95 -7.16
CA GLY A 102 6.90 4.28 -7.19
C GLY A 102 5.39 4.10 -7.24
N GLY A 103 4.71 4.54 -6.20
CA GLY A 103 3.38 4.26 -5.73
C GLY A 103 2.57 3.41 -6.70
N MET A 104 2.08 2.28 -6.28
CA MET A 104 1.14 1.51 -7.07
C MET A 104 0.18 2.53 -7.67
N GLY A 105 0.14 2.60 -9.01
CA GLY A 105 -0.45 3.65 -9.83
C GLY A 105 -1.51 4.47 -9.13
N GLY A 106 -1.74 5.69 -9.56
CA GLY A 106 -2.74 6.57 -8.94
C GLY A 106 -4.05 5.86 -8.61
N GLY A 107 -5.00 6.56 -8.17
CA GLY A 107 -6.27 6.08 -7.64
C GLY A 107 -6.42 6.53 -6.20
N PHE A 108 -7.29 5.90 -5.46
CA PHE A 108 -7.54 6.27 -4.07
C PHE A 108 -6.33 5.93 -3.20
N VAL A 109 -5.62 6.98 -2.80
CA VAL A 109 -4.51 6.86 -1.86
C VAL A 109 -5.09 6.96 -0.46
N PRO A 110 -4.88 5.94 0.39
CA PRO A 110 -5.37 6.00 1.75
C PRO A 110 -4.88 7.26 2.47
N GLY A 111 -5.75 8.22 2.64
CA GLY A 111 -5.50 9.40 3.46
C GLY A 111 -5.48 8.97 4.92
N GLY A 112 -4.38 9.19 5.58
CA GLY A 112 -4.16 8.69 6.94
C GLY A 112 -3.49 7.32 7.01
N MET A 113 -3.38 6.58 5.90
CA MET A 113 -2.50 5.40 5.82
C MET A 113 -1.11 5.76 5.31
N GLY A 114 -0.52 6.80 5.86
CA GLY A 114 0.88 6.98 5.83
C GLY A 114 1.53 7.32 4.48
N ILE A 115 2.73 7.78 4.62
CA ILE A 115 3.65 7.96 3.51
C ILE A 115 4.42 6.67 3.34
N GLY A 116 4.41 6.14 2.11
CA GLY A 116 5.26 5.02 1.72
C GLY A 116 6.47 5.50 0.93
N ARG A 117 7.64 4.93 1.22
CA ARG A 117 8.88 5.10 0.45
C ARG A 117 9.57 3.77 0.34
N SER A 118 10.27 3.58 -0.76
CA SER A 118 11.11 2.40 -0.95
C SER A 118 12.57 2.82 -1.14
N PHE A 119 13.45 2.02 -0.58
CA PHE A 119 14.90 2.23 -0.64
C PHE A 119 15.59 0.93 -1.01
N ARG A 120 16.78 1.03 -1.60
CA ARG A 120 17.59 -0.11 -1.97
C ARG A 120 19.01 0.05 -1.44
N HIS A 121 19.56 -1.00 -0.89
CA HIS A 121 20.94 -1.03 -0.41
C HIS A 121 21.89 -1.46 -1.54
N GLY A 122 22.65 -0.53 -2.08
CA GLY A 122 23.53 -0.77 -3.22
C GLY A 122 22.76 -1.24 -4.48
N ASP A 123 23.48 -1.81 -5.45
CA ASP A 123 22.91 -2.18 -6.77
C ASP A 123 22.17 -3.53 -6.76
N GLU A 124 22.52 -4.45 -5.89
CA GLU A 124 21.95 -5.80 -5.83
C GLU A 124 21.40 -6.18 -4.45
N GLY A 125 21.40 -5.23 -3.51
CA GLY A 125 20.94 -5.46 -2.15
C GLY A 125 19.42 -5.51 -2.01
N PRO A 126 18.94 -5.81 -0.79
CA PRO A 126 17.51 -5.90 -0.52
C PRO A 126 16.81 -4.56 -0.67
N VAL A 127 15.50 -4.61 -0.82
CA VAL A 127 14.62 -3.44 -0.84
C VAL A 127 13.97 -3.26 0.53
N LEU A 128 14.06 -2.05 1.05
CA LEU A 128 13.38 -1.61 2.26
C LEU A 128 12.17 -0.78 1.88
N MET A 129 11.01 -1.23 2.25
CA MET A 129 9.76 -0.46 2.17
C MET A 129 9.47 0.14 3.55
N VAL A 130 9.24 1.43 3.57
CA VAL A 130 8.93 2.21 4.77
C VAL A 130 7.51 2.74 4.62
N ALA A 131 6.66 2.47 5.58
CA ALA A 131 5.30 3.01 5.65
C ALA A 131 5.08 3.68 7.01
N ALA A 132 4.55 4.88 7.02
CA ALA A 132 4.28 5.64 8.23
C ALA A 132 2.83 6.11 8.26
N THR A 133 2.08 5.77 9.30
CA THR A 133 0.66 6.09 9.46
C THR A 133 0.42 6.82 10.77
N ILE A 134 -0.54 7.74 10.78
CA ILE A 134 -1.00 8.34 12.04
C ILE A 134 -1.78 7.28 12.81
N ARG A 135 -1.37 7.02 14.05
CA ARG A 135 -2.14 6.27 15.00
C ARG A 135 -3.02 7.25 15.82
N GLU A 136 -3.04 7.30 17.05
CA GLU A 136 -3.81 8.25 17.85
C GLU A 136 -2.98 9.49 18.21
N ALA A 137 -3.60 10.68 18.27
CA ALA A 137 -3.09 11.91 18.87
C ALA A 137 -1.57 12.23 18.72
N LYS A 138 -1.03 12.18 17.50
CA LYS A 138 0.36 12.50 17.12
C LYS A 138 1.37 11.35 17.19
N GLN A 139 0.97 10.12 17.46
CA GLN A 139 1.85 8.96 17.34
C GLN A 139 1.80 8.40 15.92
N THR A 140 2.98 8.13 15.37
CA THR A 140 3.11 7.50 14.06
C THR A 140 3.46 6.02 14.23
N ASP A 141 2.62 5.14 13.69
CA ASP A 141 2.95 3.74 13.44
C ASP A 141 3.88 3.70 12.23
N LEU A 142 5.15 3.41 12.44
CA LEU A 142 6.14 3.30 11.39
C LEU A 142 6.46 1.83 11.16
N ARG A 143 6.27 1.37 9.94
CA ARG A 143 6.49 -0.02 9.53
C ARG A 143 7.60 -0.12 8.51
N LEU A 144 8.50 -1.04 8.75
CA LEU A 144 9.58 -1.38 7.84
C LEU A 144 9.36 -2.80 7.32
N ARG A 145 9.49 -2.97 6.01
CA ARG A 145 9.58 -4.28 5.39
C ARG A 145 10.86 -4.36 4.56
N LEU A 146 11.78 -5.21 4.99
CA LEU A 146 13.02 -5.49 4.30
C LEU A 146 12.85 -6.79 3.51
N ASP A 147 12.95 -6.72 2.19
CA ASP A 147 12.66 -7.84 1.29
C ASP A 147 13.89 -8.19 0.44
N TRP A 148 14.37 -9.45 0.56
CA TRP A 148 15.53 -9.97 -0.17
C TRP A 148 15.15 -10.66 -1.48
N GLU A 149 13.87 -11.02 -1.66
CA GLU A 149 13.44 -11.79 -2.83
C GLU A 149 12.86 -10.91 -3.93
N ILE A 150 12.33 -9.75 -3.58
CA ILE A 150 11.64 -8.87 -4.52
C ILE A 150 12.52 -8.50 -5.73
N ILE A 151 13.83 -8.34 -5.53
CA ILE A 151 14.78 -8.05 -6.60
C ILE A 151 14.87 -9.18 -7.63
N ARG A 152 14.75 -10.42 -7.18
CA ARG A 152 14.80 -11.60 -8.07
C ARG A 152 13.61 -11.64 -9.01
N HIS A 153 12.48 -11.11 -8.57
CA HIS A 153 11.23 -11.04 -9.34
C HIS A 153 11.10 -9.73 -10.14
N LEU A 154 11.96 -8.74 -9.91
CA LEU A 154 11.94 -7.49 -10.67
C LEU A 154 12.04 -7.65 -12.19
N PRO A 155 12.91 -8.52 -12.73
CA PRO A 155 12.96 -8.73 -14.18
C PRO A 155 11.65 -9.27 -14.73
N GLU A 156 11.01 -10.20 -14.03
CA GLU A 156 9.71 -10.75 -14.39
C GLU A 156 8.60 -9.70 -14.26
N MET A 157 8.61 -8.94 -13.18
CA MET A 157 7.68 -7.81 -12.99
C MET A 157 7.86 -6.72 -14.05
N ARG A 158 9.10 -6.48 -14.51
CA ARG A 158 9.40 -5.56 -15.61
C ARG A 158 8.97 -6.10 -16.96
N MET A 159 9.14 -7.41 -17.21
CA MET A 159 8.73 -8.05 -18.47
C MET A 159 7.20 -8.07 -18.62
N HIS A 160 6.46 -8.13 -17.51
CA HIS A 160 5.01 -8.00 -17.55
C HIS A 160 4.52 -6.56 -17.65
N GLY A 161 5.43 -5.57 -17.60
CA GLY A 161 5.16 -4.13 -17.70
C GLY A 161 4.31 -3.62 -16.52
N ARG A 162 4.34 -2.32 -16.25
CA ARG A 162 3.21 -1.71 -15.53
C ARG A 162 1.97 -1.94 -16.39
N PRO A 163 0.85 -2.40 -15.81
CA PRO A 163 -0.38 -2.47 -16.58
C PRO A 163 -0.61 -1.11 -17.21
N GLU A 164 -0.75 -1.11 -18.53
CA GLU A 164 -1.00 0.11 -19.29
C GLU A 164 -2.20 0.84 -18.69
N GLY A 165 -2.03 2.10 -18.35
CA GLY A 165 -3.04 2.93 -17.73
C GLY A 165 -2.82 3.23 -16.24
N ALA A 166 -2.11 2.41 -15.49
CA ALA A 166 -1.88 2.67 -14.06
C ALA A 166 -1.22 4.03 -13.81
N GLU A 167 -0.32 4.46 -14.69
CA GLU A 167 0.38 5.74 -14.64
C GLU A 167 -0.51 6.94 -14.98
N ARG A 168 -1.68 6.70 -15.58
CA ARG A 168 -2.63 7.75 -15.98
C ARG A 168 -3.59 8.14 -14.87
N MET A 169 -3.71 7.32 -13.83
CA MET A 169 -4.52 7.66 -12.67
C MET A 169 -3.79 8.65 -11.76
N PRO A 170 -4.36 9.81 -11.43
CA PRO A 170 -3.82 10.67 -10.40
C PRO A 170 -4.01 10.05 -9.02
N ALA A 171 -3.17 10.42 -8.07
CA ALA A 171 -3.40 10.11 -6.66
C ALA A 171 -4.62 10.91 -6.16
N LEU A 172 -5.61 10.21 -5.62
CA LEU A 172 -6.83 10.79 -5.06
C LEU A 172 -6.81 10.67 -3.54
N HIS A 173 -6.74 11.80 -2.88
CA HIS A 173 -6.70 11.90 -1.41
C HIS A 173 -8.11 12.14 -0.85
N PRO A 174 -8.48 11.46 0.24
CA PRO A 174 -9.76 11.73 0.90
C PRO A 174 -9.81 13.13 1.51
N PRO A 175 -10.98 13.62 1.89
CA PRO A 175 -11.10 14.83 2.68
C PRO A 175 -10.28 14.75 3.97
N GLU A 176 -9.81 15.90 4.45
CA GLU A 176 -8.98 15.99 5.65
C GLU A 176 -9.69 15.36 6.88
N GLY A 177 -8.95 14.56 7.62
CA GLY A 177 -9.46 13.88 8.81
C GLY A 177 -10.32 12.65 8.55
N ILE A 178 -10.58 12.27 7.30
CA ILE A 178 -11.37 11.10 6.94
C ILE A 178 -10.45 10.03 6.34
N PRO A 179 -10.11 8.96 7.06
CA PRO A 179 -9.25 7.90 6.55
C PRO A 179 -10.01 7.03 5.54
N LEU A 180 -9.36 6.68 4.44
CA LEU A 180 -9.82 5.59 3.58
C LEU A 180 -9.60 4.26 4.28
N ARG A 181 -10.60 3.37 4.21
CA ARG A 181 -10.54 2.01 4.73
C ARG A 181 -10.61 1.02 3.59
N GLY A 182 -9.74 0.03 3.66
CA GLY A 182 -9.64 -0.89 2.57
C GLY A 182 -9.22 -0.17 1.31
N GLY A 183 -9.02 -0.87 0.30
CA GLY A 183 -8.69 -0.30 -1.00
C GLY A 183 -7.94 -1.34 -1.78
N GLY A 184 -8.18 -1.34 -3.04
CA GLY A 184 -7.54 -2.20 -3.99
C GLY A 184 -7.43 -1.49 -5.31
N GLY A 185 -6.72 -2.11 -6.21
CA GLY A 185 -6.65 -1.66 -7.56
C GLY A 185 -6.08 -2.78 -8.41
N GLY A 186 -6.40 -2.74 -9.66
CA GLY A 186 -5.93 -3.73 -10.58
C GLY A 186 -6.26 -3.34 -12.00
N GLY A 187 -5.66 -4.03 -12.95
CA GLY A 187 -5.97 -3.79 -14.33
C GLY A 187 -5.23 -4.70 -15.27
N GLY A 188 -5.55 -4.58 -16.52
CA GLY A 188 -4.98 -5.34 -17.62
C GLY A 188 -5.82 -5.14 -18.88
N GLY A 189 -5.26 -5.43 -20.05
CA GLY A 189 -5.99 -5.34 -21.31
C GLY A 189 -6.49 -3.92 -21.63
N GLY A 190 -5.73 -2.88 -21.29
CA GLY A 190 -6.13 -1.49 -21.56
C GLY A 190 -7.12 -0.91 -20.56
N SER A 191 -7.26 -1.48 -19.38
CA SER A 191 -8.07 -0.91 -18.31
C SER A 191 -7.35 -0.97 -16.96
N TRP A 192 -7.67 -0.01 -16.08
CA TRP A 192 -7.19 0.01 -14.72
C TRP A 192 -8.29 0.53 -13.79
N HIS A 193 -8.39 0.01 -12.57
CA HIS A 193 -9.33 0.49 -11.58
C HIS A 193 -8.67 0.66 -10.21
N SER A 194 -9.29 1.50 -9.40
CA SER A 194 -8.99 1.68 -7.98
C SER A 194 -10.30 1.76 -7.21
N GLU A 195 -10.32 1.15 -6.06
CA GLU A 195 -11.48 1.15 -5.16
C GLU A 195 -11.06 1.44 -3.73
N ALA A 196 -11.97 2.00 -2.94
CA ALA A 196 -11.77 2.25 -1.52
C ALA A 196 -13.11 2.38 -0.81
N SER A 197 -13.10 2.31 0.51
CA SER A 197 -14.23 2.69 1.35
C SER A 197 -13.81 3.72 2.40
N LEU A 198 -14.75 4.48 2.90
CA LEU A 198 -14.55 5.43 3.99
C LEU A 198 -15.81 5.56 4.85
N GLU A 199 -15.59 5.87 6.13
CA GLU A 199 -16.66 6.19 7.05
C GLU A 199 -16.80 7.70 7.20
N THR A 200 -17.96 8.24 6.82
CA THR A 200 -18.23 9.68 6.86
C THR A 200 -19.71 9.98 6.75
N ASP A 201 -20.10 11.12 7.32
CA ASP A 201 -21.45 11.70 7.13
C ASP A 201 -21.58 12.55 5.87
N LEU A 202 -20.48 12.79 5.12
CA LEU A 202 -20.54 13.49 3.85
C LEU A 202 -21.46 12.75 2.87
N SER A 203 -22.24 13.51 2.13
CA SER A 203 -23.08 12.97 1.05
C SER A 203 -22.22 12.42 -0.10
N VAL A 204 -22.80 11.55 -0.91
CA VAL A 204 -22.13 11.03 -2.11
C VAL A 204 -21.79 12.17 -3.10
N ALA A 205 -22.60 13.22 -3.16
CA ALA A 205 -22.37 14.37 -4.00
C ALA A 205 -21.18 15.23 -3.55
N GLU A 206 -21.02 15.45 -2.23
CA GLU A 206 -19.87 16.16 -1.66
C GLU A 206 -18.56 15.41 -1.92
N LEU A 207 -18.55 14.10 -1.67
CA LEU A 207 -17.38 13.28 -1.94
C LEU A 207 -17.04 13.21 -3.44
N GLN A 208 -18.03 13.04 -4.29
CA GLN A 208 -17.84 13.05 -5.73
C GLN A 208 -17.23 14.39 -6.19
N SER A 209 -17.73 15.52 -5.65
CA SER A 209 -17.20 16.85 -5.96
C SER A 209 -15.76 17.01 -5.47
N HIS A 210 -15.44 16.49 -4.28
CA HIS A 210 -14.08 16.52 -3.72
C HIS A 210 -13.08 15.78 -4.62
N PHE A 211 -13.40 14.58 -5.07
CA PHE A 211 -12.51 13.81 -5.95
C PHE A 211 -12.51 14.35 -7.39
N ALA A 212 -13.65 14.84 -7.88
CA ALA A 212 -13.74 15.47 -9.20
C ALA A 212 -12.77 16.65 -9.33
N MET A 213 -12.67 17.52 -8.32
CA MET A 213 -11.68 18.61 -8.31
C MET A 213 -10.24 18.13 -8.42
N GLN A 214 -9.91 16.98 -7.87
CA GLN A 214 -8.56 16.40 -7.98
C GLN A 214 -8.31 15.83 -9.37
N LEU A 215 -9.30 15.19 -10.00
CA LEU A 215 -9.22 14.74 -11.38
C LEU A 215 -9.04 15.92 -12.34
N GLU A 216 -9.78 17.01 -12.15
CA GLU A 216 -9.65 18.24 -12.94
C GLU A 216 -8.26 18.86 -12.81
N ARG A 217 -7.69 18.94 -11.61
CA ARG A 217 -6.30 19.36 -11.37
C ARG A 217 -5.29 18.46 -12.06
N GLY A 218 -5.59 17.17 -12.20
CA GLY A 218 -4.84 16.20 -12.99
C GLY A 218 -5.03 16.34 -14.51
N GLY A 219 -5.76 17.35 -14.96
CA GLY A 219 -6.00 17.62 -16.38
C GLY A 219 -7.13 16.80 -17.02
N TRP A 220 -7.89 16.05 -16.22
CA TRP A 220 -9.03 15.30 -16.73
C TRP A 220 -10.20 16.24 -17.06
N LYS A 221 -10.92 15.97 -18.14
CA LYS A 221 -12.07 16.74 -18.57
C LYS A 221 -13.36 15.98 -18.29
N ARG A 222 -14.24 16.57 -17.50
CA ARG A 222 -15.56 15.99 -17.20
C ARG A 222 -16.43 15.99 -18.45
N VAL A 223 -17.03 14.85 -18.77
CA VAL A 223 -17.91 14.65 -19.92
C VAL A 223 -19.38 14.66 -19.49
N ALA A 224 -19.70 13.90 -18.45
CA ALA A 224 -21.06 13.78 -17.92
C ALA A 224 -21.01 13.45 -16.42
N GLY A 225 -22.15 13.48 -15.77
CA GLY A 225 -22.30 13.06 -14.38
C GLY A 225 -23.66 13.41 -13.82
N SER A 226 -24.04 12.69 -12.78
CA SER A 226 -25.28 12.89 -12.03
C SER A 226 -25.08 12.46 -10.58
N SER A 227 -25.93 12.91 -9.69
CA SER A 227 -25.96 12.49 -8.30
C SER A 227 -27.38 12.48 -7.76
N ASP A 228 -27.65 11.50 -6.89
CA ASP A 228 -28.80 11.47 -6.01
C ASP A 228 -28.33 11.18 -4.56
N ASP A 229 -29.20 10.74 -3.69
CA ASP A 229 -28.86 10.48 -2.27
C ASP A 229 -28.05 9.18 -2.07
N VAL A 230 -28.06 8.27 -3.05
CA VAL A 230 -27.44 6.94 -2.97
C VAL A 230 -26.20 6.84 -3.82
N VAL A 231 -26.20 7.45 -5.00
CA VAL A 231 -25.11 7.34 -5.97
C VAL A 231 -24.75 8.70 -6.58
N ALA A 232 -23.46 8.94 -6.68
CA ALA A 232 -22.92 10.01 -7.51
C ALA A 232 -21.89 9.43 -8.47
N TRP A 233 -21.96 9.84 -9.73
CA TRP A 233 -21.01 9.38 -10.73
C TRP A 233 -20.62 10.51 -11.69
N SER A 234 -19.46 10.35 -12.30
CA SER A 234 -19.01 11.21 -13.39
C SER A 234 -18.14 10.45 -14.37
N SER A 235 -18.27 10.79 -15.65
CA SER A 235 -17.41 10.26 -16.71
C SER A 235 -16.43 11.33 -17.17
N TRP A 236 -15.26 10.88 -17.61
CA TRP A 236 -14.10 11.71 -17.82
C TRP A 236 -13.38 11.34 -19.11
N GLN A 237 -12.80 12.32 -19.75
CA GLN A 237 -11.78 12.17 -20.79
C GLN A 237 -10.41 12.45 -20.15
N LEU A 238 -9.48 11.53 -20.27
CA LEU A 238 -8.14 11.68 -19.72
C LEU A 238 -7.26 12.53 -20.63
N PRO A 239 -6.26 13.24 -20.09
CA PRO A 239 -5.27 13.97 -20.87
C PRO A 239 -4.35 13.01 -21.65
N GLY A 240 -3.78 13.52 -22.74
CA GLY A 240 -2.81 12.79 -23.58
C GLY A 240 -3.44 12.08 -24.77
N GLU A 241 -2.58 11.38 -25.52
CA GLU A 241 -2.96 10.59 -26.69
C GLU A 241 -3.55 9.23 -26.29
N GLY A 242 -4.32 8.60 -27.18
CA GLY A 242 -4.82 7.24 -26.99
C GLY A 242 -6.28 7.14 -26.52
N GLY A 243 -6.99 8.26 -26.38
CA GLY A 243 -8.45 8.26 -26.19
C GLY A 243 -8.92 7.52 -24.95
N TRP A 244 -8.27 7.73 -23.80
CA TRP A 244 -8.65 7.13 -22.54
C TRP A 244 -9.87 7.81 -21.91
N HIS A 245 -10.76 7.00 -21.36
CA HIS A 245 -11.92 7.43 -20.58
C HIS A 245 -11.83 6.96 -19.14
N GLY A 246 -12.50 7.69 -18.25
CA GLY A 246 -12.61 7.32 -16.85
C GLY A 246 -14.04 7.40 -16.35
N ILE A 247 -14.37 6.65 -15.33
CA ILE A 247 -15.59 6.77 -14.55
C ILE A 247 -15.23 6.82 -13.07
N LEU A 248 -15.70 7.85 -12.38
CA LEU A 248 -15.67 7.97 -10.93
C LEU A 248 -17.08 7.69 -10.41
N LEU A 249 -17.18 6.79 -9.43
CA LEU A 249 -18.42 6.41 -8.78
C LEU A 249 -18.27 6.51 -7.26
N VAL A 250 -19.25 7.10 -6.61
CA VAL A 250 -19.37 7.16 -5.14
C VAL A 250 -20.75 6.60 -4.76
N LEU A 251 -20.76 5.60 -3.88
CA LEU A 251 -21.99 4.92 -3.45
C LEU A 251 -22.17 5.04 -1.93
N ALA A 252 -23.40 5.26 -1.49
CA ALA A 252 -23.81 5.06 -0.10
C ALA A 252 -24.02 3.56 0.15
N ALA A 253 -22.97 2.86 0.61
CA ALA A 253 -23.02 1.41 0.81
C ALA A 253 -23.85 1.03 2.02
N ARG A 254 -23.69 1.77 3.13
CA ARG A 254 -24.44 1.65 4.40
C ARG A 254 -24.55 3.02 5.06
N PRO A 255 -25.40 3.18 6.10
CA PRO A 255 -25.39 4.39 6.90
C PRO A 255 -23.99 4.71 7.44
N GLY A 256 -23.46 5.89 7.12
CA GLY A 256 -22.12 6.31 7.50
C GLY A 256 -20.98 5.70 6.68
N GLU A 257 -21.23 4.77 5.75
CA GLU A 257 -20.20 4.14 4.90
C GLU A 257 -20.39 4.55 3.44
N ARG A 258 -19.29 4.93 2.79
CA ARG A 258 -19.24 5.26 1.36
C ARG A 258 -18.24 4.36 0.66
N PHE A 259 -18.63 3.84 -0.51
CA PHE A 259 -17.76 3.09 -1.40
C PHE A 259 -17.36 3.98 -2.58
N LEU A 260 -16.08 3.95 -2.92
CA LEU A 260 -15.46 4.71 -3.98
C LEU A 260 -14.93 3.77 -5.05
N TYR A 261 -15.15 4.12 -6.31
CA TYR A 261 -14.64 3.36 -7.44
C TYR A 261 -14.20 4.30 -8.56
N LEU A 262 -12.97 4.14 -9.02
CA LEU A 262 -12.43 4.85 -10.18
C LEU A 262 -11.94 3.82 -11.18
N ARG A 263 -12.42 3.86 -12.41
CA ARG A 263 -11.94 3.02 -13.51
C ARG A 263 -11.52 3.90 -14.68
N ILE A 264 -10.48 3.49 -15.36
CA ILE A 264 -10.05 4.04 -16.64
C ILE A 264 -9.96 2.93 -17.68
N GLU A 265 -10.20 3.28 -18.94
CA GLU A 265 -10.21 2.34 -20.05
C GLU A 265 -9.79 3.04 -21.36
N ALA A 266 -9.00 2.37 -22.17
CA ALA A 266 -8.61 2.81 -23.49
C ALA A 266 -9.74 2.60 -24.51
N ASN A 267 -9.90 3.52 -25.47
CA ASN A 267 -10.94 3.44 -26.50
C ASN A 267 -10.79 2.25 -27.46
N ASP A 268 -9.59 1.74 -27.67
CA ASP A 268 -9.35 0.59 -28.56
C ASP A 268 -8.62 -0.52 -27.78
N PRO A 269 -9.35 -1.55 -27.34
CA PRO A 269 -8.75 -2.68 -26.64
C PRO A 269 -7.92 -3.62 -27.56
N ARG A 270 -7.78 -3.31 -28.86
CA ARG A 270 -7.11 -4.19 -29.82
C ARG A 270 -5.59 -4.17 -29.77
N ASP A 271 -5.01 -3.15 -29.09
CA ASP A 271 -3.56 -3.04 -28.93
C ASP A 271 -3.00 -3.70 -27.64
N GLY A 272 -3.86 -4.19 -26.77
CA GLY A 272 -3.51 -4.84 -25.50
C GLY A 272 -3.36 -6.35 -25.63
N GLY A 273 -2.15 -6.82 -25.93
CA GLY A 273 -1.83 -8.23 -25.99
C GLY A 273 -2.04 -8.96 -24.65
N ARG A 274 -2.75 -10.09 -24.76
CA ARG A 274 -2.85 -11.24 -23.84
C ARG A 274 -3.40 -10.98 -22.42
N HIS A 275 -4.64 -11.41 -22.25
CA HIS A 275 -5.29 -11.63 -20.95
C HIS A 275 -4.43 -12.46 -19.99
N ILE A 276 -4.12 -11.88 -18.83
CA ILE A 276 -3.81 -12.66 -17.63
C ILE A 276 -4.88 -12.28 -16.60
N SER A 277 -5.91 -13.13 -16.50
CA SER A 277 -6.89 -13.06 -15.43
C SER A 277 -6.30 -13.70 -14.17
N SER A 278 -5.85 -12.89 -13.21
CA SER A 278 -5.65 -13.35 -11.85
C SER A 278 -6.85 -12.92 -11.01
N VAL A 279 -7.86 -13.78 -10.94
CA VAL A 279 -8.92 -13.65 -9.94
C VAL A 279 -8.39 -14.22 -8.62
N SER A 280 -7.97 -13.37 -7.73
CA SER A 280 -7.74 -13.73 -6.34
C SER A 280 -9.06 -13.54 -5.59
N SER A 281 -9.86 -14.62 -5.50
CA SER A 281 -11.04 -14.65 -4.64
C SER A 281 -10.60 -14.95 -3.21
N TYR A 282 -10.58 -13.96 -2.35
CA TYR A 282 -10.65 -14.20 -0.92
C TYR A 282 -12.12 -14.33 -0.53
N ARG A 283 -12.54 -15.58 -0.26
CA ARG A 283 -13.70 -15.91 0.58
C ARG A 283 -13.18 -16.29 1.96
N GLY A 284 -13.72 -15.65 2.98
CA GLY A 284 -13.53 -16.01 4.35
C GLY A 284 -14.23 -15.01 5.24
#